data_e95f685c1f796703d3a828c840b03189
#
_entry.id   e95f685c1f796703d3a828c840b03189
#
_cell.length_a   1.000
_cell.length_b   1.000
_cell.length_c   1.000
_cell.angle_alpha   90.00
_cell.angle_beta   90.00
_cell.angle_gamma   90.00
#
_symmetry.space_group_name_H-M   'P 1'
#
loop_
_entity.id
_entity.type
_entity.pdbx_description
1 polymer ?
#
loop_
_entity_poly.entity_id
_entity_poly.type
_entity_poly.pdbx_seq_one_letter_code
_entity_poly.pdbx_strand_id
1 'polypeptide(L)'
;MKAIVTVVGKDLVGIIAGVCTALADFNVNVLDISQTVMQGYFTMMMATEVSACNVPLGELVTRMDEIGKEMGLSIRVQREDIFEAM
;
A
#
# COMPACT_ATOMS: atom_id res chain seq x y z
N MET A 1 2.73 -8.19 12.94
CA MET A 1 1.55 -8.40 12.08
C MET A 1 1.86 -7.93 10.68
N LYS A 2 1.55 -8.73 9.69
CA LYS A 2 1.79 -8.40 8.29
C LYS A 2 0.53 -7.91 7.61
N ALA A 3 0.69 -7.00 6.66
CA ALA A 3 -0.40 -6.49 5.84
C ALA A 3 0.04 -6.43 4.38
N ILE A 4 -0.91 -6.64 3.48
CA ILE A 4 -0.69 -6.51 2.04
C ILE A 4 -1.23 -5.14 1.61
N VAL A 5 -0.37 -4.35 0.98
CA VAL A 5 -0.73 -3.05 0.41
C VAL A 5 -0.82 -3.23 -1.09
N THR A 6 -2.00 -2.96 -1.65
CA THR A 6 -2.25 -3.08 -3.08
C THR A 6 -2.50 -1.70 -3.67
N VAL A 7 -1.78 -1.36 -4.73
CA VAL A 7 -1.86 -0.07 -5.41
C VAL A 7 -2.22 -0.31 -6.86
N VAL A 8 -3.28 0.34 -7.34
CA VAL A 8 -3.72 0.26 -8.74
C VAL A 8 -4.03 1.66 -9.25
N GLY A 9 -3.58 1.98 -10.43
CA GLY A 9 -3.87 3.25 -11.07
C GLY A 9 -3.17 3.37 -12.41
N LYS A 10 -3.29 4.56 -13.03
CA LYS A 10 -2.54 4.84 -14.24
C LYS A 10 -1.06 4.94 -13.91
N ASP A 11 -0.21 4.48 -14.84
CA ASP A 11 1.24 4.54 -14.66
C ASP A 11 1.71 6.00 -14.76
N LEU A 12 2.11 6.55 -13.61
CA LEU A 12 2.56 7.92 -13.48
C LEU A 12 3.91 7.96 -12.79
N VAL A 13 4.70 8.98 -13.12
CA VAL A 13 6.00 9.21 -12.46
C VAL A 13 5.77 9.47 -10.97
N GLY A 14 6.58 8.84 -10.13
CA GLY A 14 6.58 9.09 -8.69
C GLY A 14 5.62 8.25 -7.87
N ILE A 15 4.89 7.30 -8.48
CA ILE A 15 3.94 6.45 -7.74
C ILE A 15 4.66 5.70 -6.61
N ILE A 16 5.72 4.98 -6.94
CA ILE A 16 6.43 4.15 -5.96
C ILE A 16 7.00 5.03 -4.85
N ALA A 17 7.65 6.13 -5.22
CA ALA A 17 8.23 7.04 -4.24
C ALA A 17 7.17 7.63 -3.31
N GLY A 18 6.04 8.07 -3.86
CA GLY A 18 4.95 8.67 -3.07
C GLY A 18 4.33 7.67 -2.11
N VAL A 19 4.03 6.47 -2.56
CA VAL A 19 3.43 5.43 -1.72
C VAL A 19 4.41 4.96 -0.65
N CYS A 20 5.67 4.72 -1.01
CA CYS A 20 6.68 4.27 -0.04
C CYS A 20 7.00 5.34 1.00
N THR A 21 7.03 6.63 0.60
CA THR A 21 7.22 7.73 1.54
C THR A 21 6.07 7.79 2.54
N ALA A 22 4.84 7.66 2.07
CA ALA A 22 3.66 7.64 2.96
C ALA A 22 3.73 6.49 3.96
N LEU A 23 4.09 5.30 3.51
CA LEU A 23 4.24 4.14 4.39
C LEU A 23 5.36 4.36 5.41
N ALA A 24 6.48 4.94 5.00
CA ALA A 24 7.59 5.25 5.90
C ALA A 24 7.17 6.26 6.98
N ASP A 25 6.35 7.25 6.63
CA ASP A 25 5.83 8.23 7.57
C ASP A 25 4.96 7.58 8.65
N PHE A 26 4.29 6.48 8.35
CA PHE A 26 3.53 5.69 9.31
C PHE A 26 4.36 4.61 10.00
N ASN A 27 5.65 4.58 9.75
CA ASN A 27 6.59 3.60 10.30
C ASN A 27 6.24 2.15 9.89
N VAL A 28 5.80 1.98 8.65
CA VAL A 28 5.51 0.69 8.06
C VAL A 28 6.72 0.21 7.28
N ASN A 29 7.18 -1.01 7.57
CA ASN A 29 8.33 -1.60 6.90
C ASN A 29 7.87 -2.43 5.69
N VAL A 30 8.41 -2.12 4.53
CA VAL A 30 8.12 -2.89 3.31
C VAL A 30 9.10 -4.07 3.24
N LEU A 31 8.54 -5.28 3.20
CA LEU A 31 9.31 -6.52 3.18
C LEU A 31 9.56 -7.04 1.77
N ASP A 32 8.59 -6.85 0.88
CA ASP A 32 8.66 -7.36 -0.49
C ASP A 32 7.72 -6.55 -1.37
N ILE A 33 8.07 -6.42 -2.66
CA ILE A 33 7.29 -5.68 -3.64
C ILE A 33 7.21 -6.49 -4.93
N SER A 34 6.01 -6.59 -5.48
CA SER A 34 5.78 -7.09 -6.83
C SER A 34 5.00 -6.04 -7.60
N GLN A 35 5.45 -5.69 -8.80
CA GLN A 35 4.80 -4.66 -9.60
C GLN A 35 4.71 -5.08 -11.06
N THR A 36 3.67 -4.60 -11.74
CA THR A 36 3.42 -4.88 -13.15
C THR A 36 2.74 -3.66 -13.76
N VAL A 37 3.08 -3.38 -15.02
CA VAL A 37 2.35 -2.41 -15.83
C VAL A 37 1.63 -3.19 -16.94
N MET A 38 0.33 -3.02 -17.03
CA MET A 38 -0.49 -3.71 -18.01
C MET A 38 -1.38 -2.69 -18.71
N GLN A 39 -1.14 -2.47 -19.99
CA GLN A 39 -1.92 -1.54 -20.83
C GLN A 39 -2.05 -0.15 -20.20
N GLY A 40 -0.95 0.39 -19.65
CA GLY A 40 -0.93 1.72 -19.06
C GLY A 40 -1.42 1.78 -17.62
N TYR A 41 -1.84 0.66 -17.04
CA TYR A 41 -2.21 0.58 -15.63
C TYR A 41 -1.08 -0.01 -14.82
N PHE A 42 -0.73 0.70 -13.75
CA PHE A 42 0.26 0.26 -12.78
C PHE A 42 -0.44 -0.56 -11.70
N THR A 43 0.10 -1.72 -11.38
CA THR A 43 -0.37 -2.57 -10.28
C THR A 43 0.82 -2.95 -9.42
N MET A 44 0.69 -2.75 -8.12
CA MET A 44 1.75 -3.06 -7.17
C MET A 44 1.15 -3.72 -5.94
N MET A 45 1.79 -4.81 -5.50
CA MET A 45 1.47 -5.45 -4.23
C MET A 45 2.72 -5.44 -3.36
N MET A 46 2.55 -5.04 -2.11
CA MET A 46 3.65 -5.00 -1.15
C MET A 46 3.29 -5.82 0.08
N ALA A 47 4.19 -6.70 0.48
CA ALA A 47 4.12 -7.33 1.79
C ALA A 47 4.78 -6.40 2.79
N THR A 48 4.09 -6.05 3.86
CA THR A 48 4.56 -5.08 4.84
C THR A 48 4.46 -5.62 6.25
N GLU A 49 5.32 -5.11 7.14
CA GLU A 49 5.23 -5.35 8.58
C GLU A 49 4.69 -4.09 9.23
N VAL A 50 3.55 -4.20 9.90
CA VAL A 50 2.83 -3.05 10.47
C VAL A 50 2.85 -3.02 12.01
N SER A 51 3.58 -3.94 12.64
CA SER A 51 3.64 -4.01 14.11
C SER A 51 4.16 -2.73 14.75
N ALA A 52 5.06 -2.01 14.07
CA ALA A 52 5.63 -0.77 14.56
C ALA A 52 4.94 0.48 14.00
N CYS A 53 3.79 0.31 13.33
CA CYS A 53 3.02 1.41 12.77
C CYS A 53 2.64 2.40 13.89
N ASN A 54 2.74 3.69 13.60
CA ASN A 54 2.50 4.73 14.60
C ASN A 54 1.03 5.15 14.72
N VAL A 55 0.15 4.46 14.01
CA VAL A 55 -1.32 4.63 14.12
C VAL A 55 -1.98 3.25 14.14
N PRO A 56 -3.21 3.12 14.66
CA PRO A 56 -3.97 1.87 14.56
C PRO A 56 -4.17 1.44 13.10
N LEU A 57 -4.26 0.14 12.86
CA LEU A 57 -4.41 -0.39 11.50
C LEU A 57 -5.60 0.20 10.76
N GLY A 58 -6.74 0.37 11.45
CA GLY A 58 -7.93 0.98 10.84
C GLY A 58 -7.68 2.41 10.36
N GLU A 59 -6.90 3.18 11.11
CA GLU A 59 -6.52 4.53 10.69
C GLU A 59 -5.54 4.49 9.52
N LEU A 60 -4.60 3.55 9.51
CA LEU A 60 -3.69 3.37 8.38
C LEU A 60 -4.47 3.09 7.10
N VAL A 61 -5.46 2.21 7.16
CA VAL A 61 -6.34 1.89 6.01
C VAL A 61 -6.98 3.16 5.47
N THR A 62 -7.57 3.96 6.35
CA THR A 62 -8.26 5.21 5.97
C THR A 62 -7.30 6.24 5.39
N ARG A 63 -6.14 6.43 6.03
CA ARG A 63 -5.16 7.43 5.59
C ARG A 63 -4.54 7.06 4.25
N MET A 64 -4.24 5.79 4.02
CA MET A 64 -3.71 5.34 2.75
C MET A 64 -4.75 5.47 1.63
N ASP A 65 -6.02 5.23 1.92
CA ASP A 65 -7.10 5.46 0.96
C ASP A 65 -7.18 6.93 0.56
N GLU A 66 -7.09 7.84 1.52
CA GLU A 66 -7.10 9.29 1.26
C GLU A 66 -5.90 9.72 0.41
N ILE A 67 -4.72 9.22 0.74
CA ILE A 67 -3.50 9.51 -0.02
C ILE A 67 -3.64 9.00 -1.46
N GLY A 68 -4.20 7.80 -1.62
CA GLY A 68 -4.46 7.25 -2.94
C GLY A 68 -5.37 8.15 -3.76
N LYS A 69 -6.44 8.64 -3.17
CA LYS A 69 -7.36 9.56 -3.87
C LYS A 69 -6.67 10.83 -4.32
N GLU A 70 -5.79 11.39 -3.49
CA GLU A 70 -5.01 12.57 -3.85
C GLU A 70 -4.05 12.30 -5.02
N MET A 71 -3.53 11.08 -5.10
CA MET A 71 -2.60 10.67 -6.17
C MET A 71 -3.31 10.10 -7.40
N GLY A 72 -4.63 9.97 -7.36
CA GLY A 72 -5.38 9.33 -8.44
C GLY A 72 -5.22 7.82 -8.47
N LEU A 73 -4.95 7.20 -7.33
CA LEU A 73 -4.71 5.77 -7.20
C LEU A 73 -5.75 5.12 -6.29
N SER A 74 -5.94 3.80 -6.47
CA SER A 74 -6.62 2.96 -5.49
C SER A 74 -5.55 2.31 -4.62
N ILE A 75 -5.53 2.62 -3.33
CA ILE A 75 -4.61 2.01 -2.37
C ILE A 75 -5.43 1.27 -1.33
N ARG A 76 -5.17 -0.02 -1.17
CA ARG A 76 -5.83 -0.87 -0.18
C ARG A 76 -4.79 -1.47 0.75
N VAL A 77 -5.09 -1.45 2.04
CA VAL A 77 -4.28 -2.09 3.07
C VAL A 77 -5.14 -3.17 3.71
N GLN A 78 -4.70 -4.41 3.63
CA GLN A 78 -5.44 -5.56 4.15
C GLN A 78 -4.51 -6.43 4.98
N ARG A 79 -5.01 -6.94 6.11
CA ARG A 79 -4.25 -7.87 6.94
C ARG A 79 -3.96 -9.15 6.14
N GLU A 80 -2.74 -9.67 6.30
CA GLU A 80 -2.32 -10.89 5.60
C GLU A 80 -3.22 -12.09 5.94
N ASP A 81 -3.69 -12.19 7.17
CA ASP A 81 -4.52 -13.31 7.61
C ASP A 81 -5.88 -13.39 6.88
N ILE A 82 -6.35 -12.30 6.28
CA ILE A 82 -7.53 -12.34 5.42
C ILE A 82 -7.30 -13.29 4.24
N PHE A 83 -6.10 -13.26 3.67
CA PHE A 83 -5.74 -14.12 2.53
C PHE A 83 -5.50 -15.57 2.96
N GLU A 84 -5.01 -15.78 4.16
CA GLU A 84 -4.79 -17.11 4.70
C GLU A 84 -6.10 -17.84 5.02
N ALA A 85 -7.18 -17.11 5.28
CA ALA A 85 -8.50 -17.67 5.56
C ALA A 85 -9.24 -18.13 4.29
N MET A 86 -8.69 -17.82 3.11
CA MET A 86 -9.32 -18.17 1.82
C MET A 86 -8.95 -19.63 1.37
#